data_200f8994ecf55ea6b05c4a0db108a736
#
_entry.id   200f8994ecf55ea6b05c4a0db108a736
#
_cell.length_a   1.000
_cell.length_b   1.000
_cell.length_c   1.000
_cell.angle_alpha   90.00
_cell.angle_beta   90.00
_cell.angle_gamma   90.00
#
_symmetry.space_group_name_H-M   'P 1'
#
loop_
_entity.id
_entity.type
_entity.pdbx_description
1 polymer ?
#
loop_
_entity_poly.entity_id
_entity_poly.type
_entity_poly.pdbx_seq_one_letter_code
_entity_poly.pdbx_strand_id
1 'polypeptide(L)'
;MQEQPNLSYVDQLSGNDTEFRNSFVSIIKQEFPKERELYLDYMDKQKTKQTADIVHKIKHKLGILGMQDAYKLAIAHELELLEGRSTKKTEFKLVLQVIENYLKTI
;
A
#
# COMPACT_ATOMS: atom_id res chain seq x y z
N MET A 1 -6.61 12.71 12.54
CA MET A 1 -6.81 13.08 11.14
C MET A 1 -6.19 12.02 10.24
N GLN A 2 -6.94 11.55 9.27
CA GLN A 2 -6.45 10.53 8.36
C GLN A 2 -5.67 11.12 7.22
N GLU A 3 -4.53 10.50 6.96
CA GLU A 3 -3.73 10.78 5.79
C GLU A 3 -4.44 10.27 4.53
N GLN A 4 -4.38 11.04 3.45
CA GLN A 4 -5.02 10.68 2.18
C GLN A 4 -3.98 10.45 1.10
N PRO A 5 -4.20 9.48 0.20
CA PRO A 5 -3.32 9.29 -0.95
C PRO A 5 -3.38 10.48 -1.90
N ASN A 6 -2.29 10.70 -2.62
CA ASN A 6 -2.23 11.72 -3.66
C ASN A 6 -1.25 11.30 -4.76
N LEU A 7 -1.28 12.00 -5.88
CA LEU A 7 -0.44 11.70 -7.04
C LEU A 7 0.68 12.72 -7.26
N SER A 8 0.99 13.52 -6.25
CA SER A 8 2.02 14.57 -6.39
C SER A 8 3.37 14.00 -6.81
N TYR A 9 3.78 12.88 -6.21
CA TYR A 9 5.04 12.22 -6.55
C TYR A 9 5.02 11.70 -7.99
N VAL A 10 3.93 11.07 -8.39
CA VAL A 10 3.76 10.56 -9.76
C VAL A 10 3.82 11.72 -10.76
N ASP A 11 3.18 12.84 -10.44
CA ASP A 11 3.19 14.03 -11.29
C ASP A 11 4.60 14.60 -11.42
N GLN A 12 5.39 14.60 -10.34
CA GLN A 12 6.78 15.03 -10.38
C GLN A 12 7.63 14.14 -11.27
N LEU A 13 7.46 12.82 -11.15
CA LEU A 13 8.21 11.87 -11.97
C LEU A 13 7.88 11.97 -13.45
N SER A 14 6.61 12.15 -13.76
CA SER A 14 6.16 12.18 -15.15
C SER A 14 6.40 13.53 -15.83
N GLY A 15 6.54 14.60 -15.07
CA GLY A 15 6.69 15.94 -15.64
C GLY A 15 5.51 16.25 -16.56
N ASN A 16 5.79 16.47 -17.85
CA ASN A 16 4.75 16.74 -18.83
C ASN A 16 4.34 15.49 -19.62
N ASP A 17 4.84 14.31 -19.25
CA ASP A 17 4.58 13.08 -19.99
C ASP A 17 3.30 12.40 -19.46
N THR A 18 2.19 12.70 -20.13
CA THR A 18 0.87 12.16 -19.76
C THR A 18 0.81 10.65 -19.95
N GLU A 19 1.48 10.11 -20.96
CA GLU A 19 1.49 8.66 -21.19
C GLU A 19 2.20 7.92 -20.05
N PHE A 20 3.33 8.44 -19.63
CA PHE A 20 4.08 7.88 -18.49
C PHE A 20 3.21 7.90 -17.24
N ARG A 21 2.57 9.05 -16.96
CA ARG A 21 1.69 9.21 -15.80
C ARG A 21 0.54 8.16 -15.83
N ASN A 22 -0.12 8.05 -16.97
CA ASN A 22 -1.25 7.14 -17.10
C ASN A 22 -0.82 5.67 -16.97
N SER A 23 0.33 5.31 -17.54
CA SER A 23 0.89 3.96 -17.40
C SER A 23 1.21 3.64 -15.95
N PHE A 24 1.83 4.59 -15.24
CA PHE A 24 2.22 4.41 -13.84
C PHE A 24 0.98 4.19 -12.97
N VAL A 25 -0.03 5.05 -13.13
CA VAL A 25 -1.30 4.94 -12.40
C VAL A 25 -1.99 3.62 -12.72
N SER A 26 -2.00 3.21 -13.98
CA SER A 26 -2.60 1.95 -14.41
C SER A 26 -1.95 0.75 -13.72
N ILE A 27 -0.62 0.74 -13.60
CA ILE A 27 0.10 -0.34 -12.92
C ILE A 27 -0.32 -0.41 -11.45
N ILE A 28 -0.39 0.72 -10.76
CA ILE A 28 -0.81 0.75 -9.35
C ILE A 28 -2.23 0.20 -9.22
N LYS A 29 -3.14 0.63 -10.09
CA LYS A 29 -4.54 0.19 -10.07
C LYS A 29 -4.69 -1.30 -10.34
N GLN A 30 -3.78 -1.90 -11.11
CA GLN A 30 -3.80 -3.32 -11.41
C GLN A 30 -3.16 -4.15 -10.30
N GLU A 31 -2.06 -3.68 -9.76
CA GLU A 31 -1.27 -4.43 -8.78
C GLU A 31 -1.84 -4.36 -7.36
N PHE A 32 -2.31 -3.19 -6.96
CA PHE A 32 -2.72 -2.99 -5.56
C PHE A 32 -3.86 -3.92 -5.12
N PRO A 33 -4.94 -4.09 -5.90
CA PRO A 33 -6.03 -4.99 -5.47
C PRO A 33 -5.55 -6.42 -5.22
N LYS A 34 -4.64 -6.91 -6.04
CA LYS A 34 -4.08 -8.26 -5.90
C LYS A 34 -3.24 -8.36 -4.62
N GLU A 35 -2.43 -7.35 -4.36
CA GLU A 35 -1.59 -7.31 -3.16
C GLU A 35 -2.45 -7.24 -1.90
N ARG A 36 -3.52 -6.44 -1.95
CA ARG A 36 -4.46 -6.36 -0.84
C ARG A 36 -5.13 -7.71 -0.57
N GLU A 37 -5.58 -8.40 -1.61
CA GLU A 37 -6.17 -9.72 -1.48
C GLU A 37 -5.21 -10.72 -0.85
N LEU A 38 -3.97 -10.73 -1.31
CA LEU A 38 -2.95 -11.60 -0.75
C LEU A 38 -2.69 -11.30 0.71
N TYR A 39 -2.63 -10.00 1.05
CA TYR A 39 -2.44 -9.59 2.45
C TYR A 39 -3.55 -10.15 3.33
N LEU A 40 -4.81 -9.95 2.92
CA LEU A 40 -5.95 -10.39 3.71
C LEU A 40 -5.97 -11.92 3.85
N ASP A 41 -5.65 -12.64 2.78
CA ASP A 41 -5.60 -14.10 2.79
C ASP A 41 -4.49 -14.63 3.71
N TYR A 42 -3.28 -14.07 3.58
CA TYR A 42 -2.15 -14.51 4.42
C TYR A 42 -2.38 -14.18 5.89
N MET A 43 -2.99 -13.03 6.19
CA MET A 43 -3.33 -12.68 7.58
C MET A 43 -4.36 -13.64 8.15
N ASP A 44 -5.38 -13.96 7.38
CA ASP A 44 -6.42 -14.90 7.79
C ASP A 44 -5.85 -16.29 8.10
N LYS A 45 -4.89 -16.73 7.29
CA LYS A 45 -4.23 -18.02 7.44
C LYS A 45 -3.05 -18.00 8.41
N GLN A 46 -2.79 -16.85 9.03
CA GLN A 46 -1.70 -16.65 9.99
C GLN A 46 -0.32 -16.99 9.41
N LYS A 47 -0.13 -16.72 8.12
CA LYS A 47 1.16 -16.92 7.45
C LYS A 47 1.99 -15.65 7.58
N THR A 48 2.61 -15.46 8.74
CA THR A 48 3.23 -14.19 9.10
C THR A 48 4.38 -13.80 8.17
N LYS A 49 5.19 -14.76 7.74
CA LYS A 49 6.31 -14.45 6.84
C LYS A 49 5.82 -13.98 5.47
N GLN A 50 4.84 -14.67 4.89
CA GLN A 50 4.27 -14.28 3.61
C GLN A 50 3.55 -12.94 3.73
N THR A 51 2.89 -12.69 4.87
CA THR A 51 2.26 -11.42 5.13
C THR A 51 3.30 -10.30 5.19
N ALA A 52 4.44 -10.52 5.84
CA ALA A 52 5.53 -9.55 5.87
C ALA A 52 6.03 -9.22 4.46
N ASP A 53 6.16 -10.23 3.60
CA ASP A 53 6.60 -10.03 2.22
C ASP A 53 5.63 -9.16 1.43
N ILE A 54 4.32 -9.38 1.59
CA ILE A 54 3.34 -8.57 0.85
C ILE A 54 3.23 -7.15 1.43
N VAL A 55 3.39 -6.99 2.75
CA VAL A 55 3.45 -5.66 3.38
C VAL A 55 4.64 -4.89 2.82
N HIS A 56 5.77 -5.55 2.61
CA HIS A 56 6.95 -4.91 2.01
C HIS A 56 6.64 -4.36 0.61
N LYS A 57 5.93 -5.13 -0.21
CA LYS A 57 5.54 -4.68 -1.55
C LYS A 57 4.54 -3.52 -1.49
N ILE A 58 3.53 -3.62 -0.63
CA ILE A 58 2.53 -2.57 -0.46
C ILE A 58 3.19 -1.28 0.02
N LYS A 59 4.19 -1.38 0.89
CA LYS A 59 4.92 -0.24 1.43
C LYS A 59 5.45 0.69 0.33
N HIS A 60 5.96 0.14 -0.76
CA HIS A 60 6.45 0.95 -1.86
C HIS A 60 5.35 1.81 -2.47
N LYS A 61 4.15 1.25 -2.59
CA LYS A 61 3.00 2.00 -3.12
C LYS A 61 2.56 3.11 -2.17
N LEU A 62 2.67 2.88 -0.86
CA LEU A 62 2.36 3.92 0.14
C LEU A 62 3.28 5.12 -0.05
N GLY A 63 4.57 4.88 -0.27
CA GLY A 63 5.53 5.96 -0.55
C GLY A 63 5.19 6.69 -1.83
N ILE A 64 4.85 5.99 -2.89
CA ILE A 64 4.47 6.56 -4.18
C ILE A 64 3.21 7.43 -4.05
N LEU A 65 2.26 7.00 -3.25
CA LEU A 65 0.99 7.71 -3.05
C LEU A 65 1.08 8.83 -2.01
N GLY A 66 2.28 9.13 -1.52
CA GLY A 66 2.50 10.23 -0.59
C GLY A 66 2.00 10.00 0.82
N MET A 67 1.79 8.76 1.20
CA MET A 67 1.25 8.41 2.52
C MET A 67 2.39 8.07 3.48
N GLN A 68 3.04 9.11 4.00
CA GLN A 68 4.24 8.94 4.84
C GLN A 68 3.95 8.25 6.16
N ASP A 69 2.82 8.57 6.81
CA ASP A 69 2.47 7.94 8.09
C ASP A 69 2.12 6.48 7.88
N ALA A 70 1.38 6.17 6.82
CA ALA A 70 1.08 4.78 6.46
C ALA A 70 2.34 4.01 6.09
N TYR A 71 3.31 4.67 5.46
CA TYR A 71 4.62 4.08 5.15
C TYR A 71 5.33 3.65 6.44
N LYS A 72 5.34 4.52 7.44
CA LYS A 72 5.95 4.21 8.75
C LYS A 72 5.20 3.08 9.45
N LEU A 73 3.88 3.08 9.36
CA LEU A 73 3.06 2.00 9.91
C LEU A 73 3.41 0.67 9.23
N ALA A 74 3.60 0.67 7.92
CA ALA A 74 3.96 -0.53 7.18
C ALA A 74 5.33 -1.08 7.62
N ILE A 75 6.31 -0.20 7.84
CA ILE A 75 7.62 -0.63 8.34
C ILE A 75 7.47 -1.34 9.69
N ALA A 76 6.74 -0.73 10.62
CA ALA A 76 6.54 -1.30 11.95
C ALA A 76 5.76 -2.61 11.88
N HIS A 77 4.73 -2.66 11.02
CA HIS A 77 3.92 -3.86 10.85
C HIS A 77 4.75 -5.01 10.28
N GLU A 78 5.57 -4.73 9.28
CA GLU A 78 6.46 -5.73 8.67
C GLU A 78 7.42 -6.31 9.71
N LEU A 79 8.05 -5.46 10.52
CA LEU A 79 8.96 -5.92 11.57
C LEU A 79 8.25 -6.80 12.59
N GLU A 80 7.06 -6.42 13.02
CA GLU A 80 6.27 -7.22 13.96
C GLU A 80 5.90 -8.58 13.38
N LEU A 81 5.51 -8.60 12.10
CA LEU A 81 5.16 -9.85 11.44
C LEU A 81 6.34 -10.82 11.38
N LEU A 82 7.54 -10.30 11.16
CA LEU A 82 8.74 -11.13 11.19
C LEU A 82 9.03 -11.70 12.58
N GLU A 83 8.50 -11.06 13.63
CA GLU A 83 8.57 -11.54 15.01
C GLU A 83 7.36 -12.38 15.41
N GLY A 84 6.44 -12.63 14.49
CA GLY A 84 5.21 -13.39 14.76
C GLY A 84 4.10 -12.59 15.41
N ARG A 85 4.17 -11.25 15.39
CA ARG A 85 3.15 -10.37 15.98
C ARG A 85 2.40 -9.62 14.90
N SER A 86 1.16 -9.21 15.19
CA SER A 86 0.31 -8.50 14.23
C SER A 86 -0.59 -7.46 14.91
N THR A 87 -0.01 -6.69 15.85
CA THR A 87 -0.79 -5.70 16.61
C THR A 87 -1.31 -4.54 15.76
N LYS A 88 -0.77 -4.36 14.55
CA LYS A 88 -1.09 -3.25 13.67
C LYS A 88 -2.02 -3.63 12.52
N LYS A 89 -2.54 -4.85 12.51
CA LYS A 89 -3.34 -5.33 11.37
C LYS A 89 -4.61 -4.51 11.15
N THR A 90 -5.28 -4.08 12.21
CA THR A 90 -6.53 -3.31 12.10
C THR A 90 -6.26 -1.95 11.44
N GLU A 91 -5.23 -1.24 11.92
CA GLU A 91 -4.85 0.05 11.36
C GLU A 91 -4.41 -0.11 9.90
N PHE A 92 -3.63 -1.13 9.61
CA PHE A 92 -3.13 -1.35 8.25
C PHE A 92 -4.28 -1.68 7.29
N LYS A 93 -5.26 -2.47 7.72
CA LYS A 93 -6.45 -2.76 6.90
C LYS A 93 -7.23 -1.50 6.57
N LEU A 94 -7.31 -0.56 7.52
CA LEU A 94 -7.97 0.73 7.26
C LEU A 94 -7.22 1.53 6.19
N VAL A 95 -5.89 1.53 6.25
CA VAL A 95 -5.07 2.18 5.23
C VAL A 95 -5.35 1.57 3.85
N LEU A 96 -5.40 0.24 3.77
CA LEU A 96 -5.67 -0.43 2.50
C LEU A 96 -7.05 -0.05 1.95
N GLN A 97 -8.04 0.09 2.82
CA GLN A 97 -9.38 0.51 2.39
C GLN A 97 -9.38 1.94 1.84
N VAL A 98 -8.65 2.84 2.49
CA VAL A 98 -8.51 4.23 2.02
C VAL A 98 -7.91 4.26 0.62
N ILE A 99 -6.86 3.47 0.38
CA ILE A 99 -6.23 3.40 -0.94
C ILE A 99 -7.19 2.82 -1.98
N GLU A 100 -7.88 1.75 -1.65
CA GLU A 100 -8.82 1.14 -2.59
C GLU A 100 -9.91 2.12 -3.01
N ASN A 101 -10.46 2.85 -2.06
CA ASN A 101 -11.46 3.89 -2.36
C ASN A 101 -10.87 4.96 -3.27
N TYR A 102 -9.65 5.41 -2.98
CA TYR A 102 -8.98 6.44 -3.78
C TYR A 102 -8.75 5.96 -5.22
N LEU A 103 -8.29 4.74 -5.40
CA LEU A 103 -7.99 4.19 -6.74
C LEU A 103 -9.24 4.11 -7.62
N LYS A 104 -10.42 4.07 -7.03
CA LYS A 104 -11.67 4.09 -7.80
C LYS A 104 -11.99 5.47 -8.34
N THR A 105 -11.32 6.50 -7.86
CA THR A 105 -11.56 7.89 -8.27
C THR A 105 -10.58 8.38 -9.34
N ILE A 106 -9.57 7.61 -9.66
CA ILE A 106 -8.54 8.05 -10.62
C ILE A 106 -8.43 7.16 -11.86
#